data_ffd6f0923f27cec88ab0675a43bd4a07
#
_entry.id   ffd6f0923f27cec88ab0675a43bd4a07
#
_cell.length_a   1.000
_cell.length_b   1.000
_cell.length_c   1.000
_cell.angle_alpha   90.00
_cell.angle_beta   90.00
_cell.angle_gamma   90.00
#
_symmetry.space_group_name_H-M   'P 1'
#
loop_
_entity.id
_entity.type
_entity.pdbx_description
1 polymer ?
#
loop_
_entity_poly.entity_id
_entity_poly.type
_entity_poly.pdbx_seq_one_letter_code
_entity_poly.pdbx_strand_id
1 'polypeptide(L)'
;MQRRRFALVLLSFVLLLTIFYPSSSSAAAADVPAPQATVLTEVQPLGEVVTAVVLKYSTNIDGSSLSTSSFQVQSVLNDVYADRTVTGVYTNDTGAITNRSTYGKYVVIELDTQDKNASTLTYDSTSAVNRINPLNYYISQKKDIATSKKTVVPATAQPVKATDKVTPIVDDFQKNTFENKAGFKLNYFTFEPKVEPGKTYPLVVFLHGNGERGDGNGVNLLANAGAVTWASPEQQAKHPSFVIAPQSPIDLEHKFIWADEPRNSAVADLVRETALKYPIDTNRIYIVGISQGAMGTWRLLEKNLDLFAAGVPIAGLTNYEKAVNMYAPVDPAHVEVLKNVPIWAFHAADDTTVSPKNSQEMVAAIKAQNGNLIHFTEYEAGIIKPTGHFSWVPALQNQDMIEWLFAQKK
;
A
#
# COMPACT_ATOMS: atom_id res chain seq x y z
N MET A 1 95.08 15.70 60.65
CA MET A 1 93.81 16.43 60.37
C MET A 1 92.92 15.64 59.42
N GLN A 2 92.08 14.79 59.98
CA GLN A 2 91.11 14.02 59.19
C GLN A 2 89.72 14.24 59.73
N ARG A 3 88.83 14.87 58.90
CA ARG A 3 87.41 15.05 59.20
C ARG A 3 86.63 13.80 58.84
N ARG A 4 86.06 13.12 59.81
CA ARG A 4 85.07 12.06 59.63
C ARG A 4 83.72 12.67 59.31
N ARG A 5 83.12 12.24 58.21
CA ARG A 5 81.72 12.55 57.80
C ARG A 5 80.82 11.42 58.32
N PHE A 6 79.83 11.77 59.13
CA PHE A 6 78.72 10.89 59.51
C PHE A 6 77.67 10.94 58.39
N ALA A 7 77.31 9.77 57.89
CA ALA A 7 76.17 9.64 56.95
C ALA A 7 74.95 9.22 57.75
N LEU A 8 73.90 10.04 57.66
CA LEU A 8 72.57 9.78 58.20
C LEU A 8 71.79 8.94 57.19
N VAL A 9 71.35 7.73 57.53
CA VAL A 9 70.45 6.91 56.74
C VAL A 9 69.00 7.23 57.14
N LEU A 10 68.24 7.88 56.25
CA LEU A 10 66.83 8.03 56.41
C LEU A 10 66.11 6.80 55.84
N LEU A 11 65.42 6.05 56.69
CA LEU A 11 64.50 4.97 56.28
C LEU A 11 63.16 5.59 55.93
N SER A 12 62.84 5.64 54.64
CA SER A 12 61.51 6.06 54.17
C SER A 12 60.60 4.83 54.15
N PHE A 13 59.56 4.82 54.98
CA PHE A 13 58.47 3.87 54.92
C PHE A 13 57.49 4.30 53.77
N VAL A 14 57.45 3.56 52.68
CA VAL A 14 56.47 3.73 51.64
C VAL A 14 55.23 2.91 52.01
N LEU A 15 54.15 3.61 52.40
CA LEU A 15 52.83 3.02 52.65
C LEU A 15 52.14 2.78 51.28
N LEU A 16 52.13 1.52 50.79
CA LEU A 16 51.35 1.16 49.62
C LEU A 16 49.85 1.14 49.97
N LEU A 17 49.16 2.19 49.66
CA LEU A 17 47.68 2.18 49.61
C LEU A 17 47.25 1.40 48.35
N THR A 18 46.82 0.17 48.53
CA THR A 18 46.09 -0.57 47.48
C THR A 18 44.71 -0.01 47.36
N ILE A 19 44.49 0.86 46.36
CA ILE A 19 43.16 1.32 45.94
C ILE A 19 42.48 0.13 45.24
N PHE A 20 41.53 -0.49 45.93
CA PHE A 20 40.59 -1.43 45.30
C PHE A 20 39.65 -0.62 44.41
N TYR A 21 39.89 -0.62 43.13
CA TYR A 21 38.87 -0.27 42.14
C TYR A 21 37.85 -1.40 42.08
N PRO A 22 36.58 -1.17 42.36
CA PRO A 22 35.56 -2.19 42.07
C PRO A 22 35.61 -2.44 40.57
N SER A 23 35.98 -3.64 40.15
CA SER A 23 35.80 -4.07 38.78
C SER A 23 34.31 -4.06 38.49
N SER A 24 33.84 -3.04 37.75
CA SER A 24 32.54 -3.10 37.11
C SER A 24 32.52 -4.35 36.24
N SER A 25 31.76 -5.36 36.65
CA SER A 25 31.54 -6.54 35.83
C SER A 25 30.80 -6.05 34.57
N SER A 26 31.55 -5.84 33.51
CA SER A 26 30.96 -5.67 32.19
C SER A 26 30.16 -6.95 31.90
N ALA A 27 28.85 -6.81 31.65
CA ALA A 27 28.05 -7.92 31.20
C ALA A 27 28.74 -8.54 29.98
N ALA A 28 28.92 -9.87 30.00
CA ALA A 28 29.59 -10.56 28.90
C ALA A 28 28.83 -10.25 27.58
N ALA A 29 29.58 -9.80 26.58
CA ALA A 29 29.05 -9.60 25.25
C ALA A 29 28.50 -10.93 24.72
N ALA A 30 27.27 -10.95 24.22
CA ALA A 30 26.75 -12.14 23.59
C ALA A 30 27.35 -12.26 22.17
N ASP A 31 27.85 -13.45 21.84
CA ASP A 31 28.19 -13.78 20.43
C ASP A 31 26.88 -14.00 19.66
N VAL A 32 26.27 -12.91 19.23
CA VAL A 32 24.99 -12.89 18.50
C VAL A 32 25.29 -12.51 17.06
N PRO A 33 24.98 -13.40 16.09
CA PRO A 33 25.11 -13.07 14.67
C PRO A 33 24.31 -11.80 14.31
N ALA A 34 24.76 -11.09 13.28
CA ALA A 34 24.03 -9.93 12.78
C ALA A 34 22.57 -10.31 12.47
N PRO A 35 21.58 -9.49 12.87
CA PRO A 35 20.18 -9.80 12.63
C PRO A 35 19.84 -9.71 11.14
N GLN A 36 18.83 -10.46 10.72
CA GLN A 36 18.19 -10.26 9.41
C GLN A 36 17.26 -9.04 9.48
N ALA A 37 17.25 -8.25 8.41
CA ALA A 37 16.45 -7.04 8.34
C ALA A 37 15.40 -7.13 7.20
N THR A 38 14.16 -6.83 7.55
CA THR A 38 13.00 -6.79 6.64
C THR A 38 12.39 -5.40 6.65
N VAL A 39 12.03 -4.87 5.47
CA VAL A 39 11.23 -3.64 5.35
C VAL A 39 9.75 -4.01 5.40
N LEU A 40 8.98 -3.34 6.26
CA LEU A 40 7.53 -3.41 6.25
C LEU A 40 6.98 -2.19 5.53
N THR A 41 6.07 -2.44 4.60
CA THR A 41 5.38 -1.39 3.85
C THR A 41 3.87 -1.56 4.00
N GLU A 42 3.14 -0.48 3.77
CA GLU A 42 1.68 -0.47 3.80
C GLU A 42 1.16 0.43 2.68
N VAL A 43 0.11 -0.03 2.01
CA VAL A 43 -0.58 0.79 1.00
C VAL A 43 -1.55 1.72 1.71
N GLN A 44 -1.19 2.98 1.76
CA GLN A 44 -2.02 4.07 2.23
C GLN A 44 -2.89 4.64 1.09
N PRO A 45 -3.88 5.51 1.38
CA PRO A 45 -4.79 6.04 0.36
C PRO A 45 -4.10 6.71 -0.85
N LEU A 46 -2.88 7.26 -0.65
CA LEU A 46 -2.09 7.94 -1.69
C LEU A 46 -0.87 7.13 -2.16
N GLY A 47 -0.77 5.87 -1.80
CA GLY A 47 0.29 4.97 -2.24
C GLY A 47 1.04 4.28 -1.11
N GLU A 48 1.90 3.36 -1.51
CA GLU A 48 2.69 2.55 -0.58
C GLU A 48 3.79 3.38 0.09
N VAL A 49 3.90 3.21 1.39
CA VAL A 49 4.95 3.82 2.22
C VAL A 49 5.63 2.76 3.10
N VAL A 50 6.89 3.02 3.46
CA VAL A 50 7.59 2.21 4.46
C VAL A 50 7.16 2.65 5.85
N THR A 51 6.56 1.73 6.60
CA THR A 51 6.01 1.97 7.94
C THR A 51 6.93 1.50 9.05
N ALA A 52 7.77 0.48 8.78
CA ALA A 52 8.74 -0.02 9.75
C ALA A 52 9.90 -0.75 9.07
N VAL A 53 10.95 -0.99 9.85
CA VAL A 53 11.96 -2.02 9.58
C VAL A 53 12.01 -2.99 10.75
N VAL A 54 12.23 -4.26 10.47
CA VAL A 54 12.23 -5.32 11.48
C VAL A 54 13.58 -6.02 11.48
N LEU A 55 14.19 -6.13 12.66
CA LEU A 55 15.41 -6.89 12.88
C LEU A 55 15.07 -8.21 13.57
N LYS A 56 15.41 -9.34 12.95
CA LYS A 56 15.25 -10.67 13.52
C LYS A 56 16.55 -11.13 14.13
N TYR A 57 16.60 -11.16 15.45
CA TYR A 57 17.75 -11.66 16.21
C TYR A 57 17.68 -13.18 16.44
N SER A 58 18.81 -13.81 16.65
CA SER A 58 18.90 -15.24 17.03
C SER A 58 18.50 -15.50 18.49
N THR A 59 18.44 -14.46 19.33
CA THR A 59 18.08 -14.50 20.74
C THR A 59 16.92 -13.55 21.05
N ASN A 60 16.23 -13.76 22.18
CA ASN A 60 15.19 -12.84 22.62
C ASN A 60 15.82 -11.57 23.19
N ILE A 61 15.42 -10.44 22.65
CA ILE A 61 15.81 -9.10 23.11
C ILE A 61 14.85 -8.66 24.22
N ASP A 62 15.38 -7.94 25.21
CA ASP A 62 14.59 -7.30 26.26
C ASP A 62 14.04 -5.96 25.73
N GLY A 63 12.72 -5.91 25.53
CA GLY A 63 12.03 -4.72 25.02
C GLY A 63 12.18 -3.51 25.93
N SER A 64 12.40 -3.71 27.24
CA SER A 64 12.60 -2.62 28.20
C SER A 64 13.92 -1.86 27.99
N SER A 65 14.90 -2.48 27.31
CA SER A 65 16.18 -1.86 26.98
C SER A 65 16.15 -1.00 25.71
N LEU A 66 15.02 -1.01 24.99
CA LEU A 66 14.88 -0.35 23.69
C LEU A 66 14.31 1.07 23.82
N SER A 67 14.77 1.94 22.94
CA SER A 67 14.24 3.30 22.76
C SER A 67 14.39 3.73 21.30
N THR A 68 13.73 4.80 20.88
CA THR A 68 13.88 5.34 19.52
C THR A 68 15.33 5.72 19.18
N SER A 69 16.15 6.07 20.18
CA SER A 69 17.58 6.35 20.00
C SER A 69 18.48 5.11 19.98
N SER A 70 17.91 3.90 20.14
CA SER A 70 18.68 2.65 20.03
C SER A 70 19.09 2.34 18.60
N PHE A 71 18.34 2.87 17.61
CA PHE A 71 18.59 2.61 16.21
C PHE A 71 18.55 3.89 15.37
N GLN A 72 19.31 3.89 14.28
CA GLN A 72 19.19 4.83 13.17
C GLN A 72 18.80 4.05 11.93
N VAL A 73 17.83 4.54 11.20
CA VAL A 73 17.38 3.96 9.92
C VAL A 73 17.63 4.96 8.81
N GLN A 74 18.28 4.51 7.75
CA GLN A 74 18.55 5.31 6.55
C GLN A 74 17.98 4.60 5.34
N SER A 75 17.32 5.37 4.46
CA SER A 75 16.98 4.95 3.10
C SER A 75 17.98 5.52 2.11
N VAL A 76 18.20 4.80 1.00
CA VAL A 76 19.07 5.26 -0.09
C VAL A 76 18.29 5.18 -1.40
N LEU A 77 18.15 6.33 -2.05
CA LEU A 77 17.55 6.44 -3.38
C LEU A 77 18.47 7.27 -4.27
N ASN A 78 18.87 6.73 -5.43
CA ASN A 78 19.79 7.39 -6.36
C ASN A 78 21.09 7.86 -5.69
N ASP A 79 21.69 6.99 -4.85
CA ASP A 79 22.89 7.23 -4.05
C ASP A 79 22.79 8.36 -3.01
N VAL A 80 21.58 8.87 -2.77
CA VAL A 80 21.32 9.85 -1.71
C VAL A 80 20.84 9.13 -0.46
N TYR A 81 21.62 9.26 0.62
CA TYR A 81 21.26 8.78 1.95
C TYR A 81 20.36 9.79 2.65
N ALA A 82 19.26 9.30 3.20
CA ALA A 82 18.33 10.12 3.99
C ALA A 82 17.91 9.37 5.24
N ASP A 83 18.01 10.05 6.39
CA ASP A 83 17.53 9.49 7.65
C ASP A 83 15.99 9.36 7.63
N ARG A 84 15.50 8.28 8.28
CA ARG A 84 14.10 8.07 8.57
C ARG A 84 13.84 8.37 10.04
N THR A 85 12.74 9.03 10.32
CA THR A 85 12.31 9.33 11.68
C THR A 85 11.79 8.08 12.37
N VAL A 86 12.47 7.64 13.44
CA VAL A 86 12.05 6.50 14.26
C VAL A 86 11.01 6.97 15.28
N THR A 87 9.80 6.44 15.21
CA THR A 87 8.66 6.82 16.06
C THR A 87 8.41 5.84 17.20
N GLY A 88 8.80 4.57 17.04
CA GLY A 88 8.64 3.52 18.04
C GLY A 88 9.64 2.41 17.87
N VAL A 89 10.03 1.78 18.99
CA VAL A 89 10.88 0.57 18.99
C VAL A 89 10.38 -0.38 20.07
N TYR A 90 10.13 -1.64 19.70
CA TYR A 90 9.65 -2.66 20.61
C TYR A 90 9.96 -4.07 20.10
N THR A 91 9.74 -5.06 20.96
CA THR A 91 9.89 -6.48 20.60
C THR A 91 8.55 -7.16 20.41
N ASN A 92 8.51 -8.17 19.52
CA ASN A 92 7.44 -9.14 19.44
C ASN A 92 7.94 -10.51 18.91
N ASP A 93 7.01 -11.46 18.70
CA ASP A 93 7.34 -12.82 18.26
C ASP A 93 7.01 -13.07 16.78
N THR A 94 6.43 -12.10 16.07
CA THR A 94 5.94 -12.30 14.70
C THR A 94 6.70 -11.46 13.65
N GLY A 95 7.32 -10.35 14.05
CA GLY A 95 7.93 -9.39 13.12
C GLY A 95 6.91 -8.49 12.40
N ALA A 96 5.62 -8.60 12.68
CA ALA A 96 4.59 -7.70 12.17
C ALA A 96 4.39 -6.49 13.12
N ILE A 97 3.74 -5.42 12.62
CA ILE A 97 3.30 -4.31 13.46
C ILE A 97 2.08 -4.79 14.26
N THR A 98 2.32 -5.39 15.40
CA THR A 98 1.30 -6.04 16.25
C THR A 98 1.55 -5.74 17.72
N ASN A 99 0.96 -6.57 18.60
CA ASN A 99 1.15 -6.46 20.04
C ASN A 99 2.63 -6.51 20.43
N ARG A 100 2.99 -5.65 21.39
CA ARG A 100 4.32 -5.59 21.98
C ARG A 100 4.50 -6.72 23.00
N SER A 101 5.68 -7.31 23.05
CA SER A 101 6.06 -8.27 24.07
C SER A 101 7.23 -7.74 24.91
N THR A 102 7.36 -8.24 26.17
CA THR A 102 8.50 -7.86 27.03
C THR A 102 9.81 -8.40 26.46
N TYR A 103 9.78 -9.60 25.87
CA TYR A 103 10.92 -10.25 25.22
C TYR A 103 10.48 -10.78 23.85
N GLY A 104 11.30 -10.64 22.84
CA GLY A 104 11.01 -11.15 21.50
C GLY A 104 12.26 -11.26 20.64
N LYS A 105 12.20 -12.13 19.63
CA LYS A 105 13.26 -12.25 18.62
C LYS A 105 13.22 -11.16 17.58
N TYR A 106 12.05 -10.55 17.38
CA TYR A 106 11.89 -9.48 16.42
C TYR A 106 11.90 -8.13 17.15
N VAL A 107 12.75 -7.23 16.67
CA VAL A 107 12.74 -5.82 17.06
C VAL A 107 12.10 -5.04 15.93
N VAL A 108 10.91 -4.52 16.17
CA VAL A 108 10.15 -3.66 15.24
C VAL A 108 10.57 -2.21 15.50
N ILE A 109 10.97 -1.53 14.44
CA ILE A 109 11.39 -0.12 14.45
C ILE A 109 10.40 0.63 13.56
N GLU A 110 9.40 1.26 14.18
CA GLU A 110 8.37 2.04 13.49
C GLU A 110 8.95 3.35 12.95
N LEU A 111 8.53 3.74 11.76
CA LEU A 111 9.01 4.90 11.02
C LEU A 111 7.88 5.88 10.73
N ASP A 112 8.18 7.17 10.72
CA ASP A 112 7.22 8.19 10.35
C ASP A 112 6.84 8.07 8.86
N THR A 113 5.57 7.87 8.59
CA THR A 113 5.03 7.76 7.22
C THR A 113 4.94 9.12 6.52
N GLN A 114 5.14 10.22 7.22
CA GLN A 114 5.15 11.58 6.66
C GLN A 114 6.56 12.05 6.25
N ASP A 115 7.60 11.25 6.50
CA ASP A 115 8.94 11.54 5.98
C ASP A 115 8.89 11.65 4.46
N LYS A 116 9.63 12.62 3.88
CA LYS A 116 9.68 12.85 2.42
C LYS A 116 10.13 11.62 1.62
N ASN A 117 10.89 10.73 2.26
CA ASN A 117 11.42 9.49 1.69
C ASN A 117 10.69 8.24 2.19
N ALA A 118 9.46 8.40 2.72
CA ALA A 118 8.63 7.27 3.14
C ALA A 118 8.02 6.51 1.96
N SER A 119 7.66 7.22 0.88
CA SER A 119 7.05 6.61 -0.31
C SER A 119 7.99 5.63 -1.01
N THR A 120 7.43 4.48 -1.39
CA THR A 120 8.12 3.48 -2.21
C THR A 120 7.97 3.73 -3.71
N LEU A 121 7.28 4.81 -4.08
CA LEU A 121 6.95 5.14 -5.45
C LEU A 121 7.45 6.54 -5.81
N THR A 122 7.82 6.70 -7.09
CA THR A 122 8.09 8.00 -7.70
C THR A 122 7.24 8.14 -8.97
N TYR A 123 6.50 9.25 -9.09
CA TYR A 123 5.75 9.54 -10.30
C TYR A 123 6.68 10.07 -11.40
N ASP A 124 6.76 9.34 -12.51
CA ASP A 124 7.48 9.77 -13.72
C ASP A 124 6.54 10.59 -14.61
N SER A 125 6.70 11.89 -14.60
CA SER A 125 5.86 12.80 -15.39
C SER A 125 6.05 12.66 -16.91
N THR A 126 7.16 12.08 -17.38
CA THR A 126 7.43 11.90 -18.82
C THR A 126 6.58 10.77 -19.39
N SER A 127 6.48 9.65 -18.67
CA SER A 127 5.64 8.51 -19.06
C SER A 127 4.26 8.52 -18.40
N ALA A 128 4.03 9.47 -17.49
CA ALA A 128 2.81 9.61 -16.69
C ALA A 128 2.43 8.33 -15.94
N VAL A 129 3.43 7.66 -15.33
CA VAL A 129 3.25 6.45 -14.52
C VAL A 129 4.05 6.49 -13.22
N ASN A 130 3.58 5.76 -12.22
CA ASN A 130 4.33 5.51 -11.00
C ASN A 130 5.42 4.46 -11.25
N ARG A 131 6.60 4.71 -10.70
CA ARG A 131 7.76 3.81 -10.71
C ARG A 131 8.01 3.29 -9.31
N ILE A 132 8.24 1.99 -9.19
CA ILE A 132 8.61 1.36 -7.91
C ILE A 132 10.09 1.65 -7.64
N ASN A 133 10.38 2.29 -6.52
CA ASN A 133 11.73 2.61 -6.09
C ASN A 133 12.42 1.38 -5.50
N PRO A 134 13.74 1.20 -5.70
CA PRO A 134 14.50 0.20 -4.98
C PRO A 134 14.49 0.52 -3.48
N LEU A 135 14.16 -0.48 -2.64
CA LEU A 135 14.13 -0.33 -1.19
C LEU A 135 15.51 -0.63 -0.59
N ASN A 136 16.39 0.34 -0.59
CA ASN A 136 17.70 0.25 0.05
C ASN A 136 17.62 0.88 1.45
N TYR A 137 17.39 0.05 2.46
CA TYR A 137 17.30 0.46 3.86
C TYR A 137 18.48 -0.10 4.64
N TYR A 138 19.08 0.75 5.47
CA TYR A 138 20.23 0.43 6.32
C TYR A 138 19.91 0.78 7.76
N ILE A 139 20.11 -0.17 8.66
CA ILE A 139 19.78 -0.06 10.08
C ILE A 139 21.04 -0.16 10.91
N SER A 140 21.39 0.90 11.65
CA SER A 140 22.52 0.93 12.58
C SER A 140 21.99 0.82 14.01
N GLN A 141 22.48 -0.17 14.76
CA GLN A 141 22.25 -0.26 16.20
C GLN A 141 23.23 0.69 16.91
N LYS A 142 22.72 1.76 17.52
CA LYS A 142 23.53 2.84 18.13
C LYS A 142 23.84 2.62 19.60
N LYS A 143 23.09 1.74 20.28
CA LYS A 143 23.25 1.45 21.70
C LYS A 143 23.35 -0.05 21.93
N ASP A 144 24.00 -0.42 22.99
CA ASP A 144 23.93 -1.76 23.53
C ASP A 144 22.49 -2.08 23.94
N ILE A 145 21.99 -3.28 23.60
CA ILE A 145 20.66 -3.75 23.96
C ILE A 145 20.74 -5.04 24.78
N ALA A 146 19.87 -5.16 25.77
CA ALA A 146 19.85 -6.33 26.64
C ALA A 146 19.08 -7.50 26.01
N THR A 147 19.49 -8.73 26.36
CA THR A 147 18.75 -9.94 26.04
C THR A 147 17.94 -10.44 27.24
N SER A 148 16.97 -11.31 27.00
CA SER A 148 16.24 -12.01 28.08
C SER A 148 17.12 -12.80 29.05
N LYS A 149 18.33 -13.16 28.64
CA LYS A 149 19.35 -13.86 29.46
C LYS A 149 20.28 -12.91 30.24
N LYS A 150 19.96 -11.61 30.26
CA LYS A 150 20.78 -10.56 30.89
C LYS A 150 22.19 -10.43 30.31
N THR A 151 22.41 -10.89 29.09
CA THR A 151 23.60 -10.59 28.28
C THR A 151 23.33 -9.36 27.42
N VAL A 152 24.38 -8.83 26.80
CA VAL A 152 24.28 -7.61 25.98
C VAL A 152 24.60 -7.94 24.52
N VAL A 153 23.79 -7.46 23.60
CA VAL A 153 24.13 -7.34 22.17
C VAL A 153 24.75 -5.96 21.99
N PRO A 154 26.03 -5.86 21.69
CA PRO A 154 26.72 -4.57 21.60
C PRO A 154 26.23 -3.76 20.39
N ALA A 155 26.32 -2.44 20.49
CA ALA A 155 26.18 -1.55 19.36
C ALA A 155 27.15 -1.94 18.23
N THR A 156 26.72 -1.82 16.98
CA THR A 156 27.53 -2.17 15.82
C THR A 156 27.87 -0.95 14.99
N ALA A 157 29.13 -0.84 14.57
CA ALA A 157 29.56 0.20 13.65
C ALA A 157 29.08 -0.04 12.20
N GLN A 158 28.76 -1.29 11.86
CA GLN A 158 28.31 -1.67 10.52
C GLN A 158 26.79 -1.73 10.48
N PRO A 159 26.14 -0.98 9.57
CA PRO A 159 24.70 -1.07 9.40
C PRO A 159 24.29 -2.41 8.78
N VAL A 160 23.14 -2.92 9.19
CA VAL A 160 22.48 -4.06 8.57
C VAL A 160 21.65 -3.55 7.39
N LYS A 161 21.87 -4.12 6.20
CA LYS A 161 21.04 -3.84 5.04
C LYS A 161 19.81 -4.74 5.07
N ALA A 162 18.63 -4.17 4.85
CA ALA A 162 17.41 -4.94 4.66
C ALA A 162 17.46 -5.68 3.32
N THR A 163 17.09 -6.97 3.35
CA THR A 163 17.10 -7.87 2.18
C THR A 163 15.71 -8.28 1.75
N ASP A 164 14.74 -8.17 2.64
CA ASP A 164 13.39 -8.65 2.45
C ASP A 164 12.38 -7.50 2.58
N LYS A 165 11.23 -7.66 1.93
CA LYS A 165 10.08 -6.76 2.01
C LYS A 165 8.83 -7.57 2.33
N VAL A 166 7.97 -7.03 3.19
CA VAL A 166 6.63 -7.54 3.44
C VAL A 166 5.64 -6.40 3.27
N THR A 167 4.62 -6.61 2.44
CA THR A 167 3.51 -5.67 2.22
C THR A 167 2.20 -6.38 2.53
N PRO A 168 1.69 -6.30 3.77
CA PRO A 168 0.43 -6.94 4.15
C PRO A 168 -0.69 -6.60 3.15
N ILE A 169 -1.59 -7.54 2.92
CA ILE A 169 -2.67 -7.50 1.93
C ILE A 169 -2.15 -7.63 0.50
N VAL A 170 -1.15 -6.84 0.08
CA VAL A 170 -0.61 -6.93 -1.30
C VAL A 170 0.04 -8.29 -1.56
N ASP A 171 0.77 -8.82 -0.59
CA ASP A 171 1.44 -10.12 -0.69
C ASP A 171 0.46 -11.31 -0.79
N ASP A 172 -0.83 -11.09 -0.46
CA ASP A 172 -1.90 -12.07 -0.61
C ASP A 172 -2.47 -12.10 -2.04
N PHE A 173 -2.13 -11.11 -2.89
CA PHE A 173 -2.54 -11.11 -4.29
C PHE A 173 -1.63 -11.98 -5.14
N GLN A 174 -2.23 -12.81 -5.99
CA GLN A 174 -1.54 -13.65 -6.95
C GLN A 174 -1.49 -12.98 -8.31
N LYS A 175 -0.30 -12.88 -8.90
CA LYS A 175 -0.12 -12.39 -10.27
C LYS A 175 -0.52 -13.45 -11.28
N ASN A 176 -1.31 -13.05 -12.26
CA ASN A 176 -1.80 -13.90 -13.35
C ASN A 176 -1.69 -13.17 -14.69
N THR A 177 -1.83 -13.90 -15.78
CA THR A 177 -1.95 -13.36 -17.14
C THR A 177 -3.17 -13.98 -17.81
N PHE A 178 -4.01 -13.15 -18.40
CA PHE A 178 -5.15 -13.52 -19.21
C PHE A 178 -4.84 -13.23 -20.69
N GLU A 179 -5.27 -14.07 -21.59
CA GLU A 179 -5.19 -13.84 -23.03
C GLU A 179 -6.59 -14.04 -23.63
N ASN A 180 -7.16 -13.02 -24.24
CA ASN A 180 -8.45 -13.13 -24.89
C ASN A 180 -8.36 -13.86 -26.25
N LYS A 181 -9.50 -14.18 -26.83
CA LYS A 181 -9.57 -14.89 -28.13
C LYS A 181 -8.90 -14.12 -29.29
N ALA A 182 -8.74 -12.81 -29.16
CA ALA A 182 -8.05 -11.97 -30.13
C ALA A 182 -6.52 -11.93 -29.92
N GLY A 183 -5.97 -12.64 -28.92
CA GLY A 183 -4.54 -12.67 -28.61
C GLY A 183 -4.07 -11.49 -27.76
N PHE A 184 -4.97 -10.64 -27.26
CA PHE A 184 -4.60 -9.56 -26.37
C PHE A 184 -4.31 -10.09 -24.97
N LYS A 185 -3.12 -9.78 -24.44
CA LYS A 185 -2.66 -10.21 -23.11
C LYS A 185 -2.88 -9.11 -22.08
N LEU A 186 -3.44 -9.50 -20.95
CA LEU A 186 -3.71 -8.62 -19.80
C LEU A 186 -3.16 -9.26 -18.53
N ASN A 187 -2.16 -8.63 -17.92
CA ASN A 187 -1.73 -9.02 -16.58
C ASN A 187 -2.79 -8.58 -15.56
N TYR A 188 -3.02 -9.38 -14.54
CA TYR A 188 -3.94 -9.06 -13.48
C TYR A 188 -3.52 -9.72 -12.17
N PHE A 189 -4.06 -9.21 -11.07
CA PHE A 189 -3.81 -9.70 -9.73
C PHE A 189 -5.13 -10.19 -9.13
N THR A 190 -5.10 -11.33 -8.46
CA THR A 190 -6.28 -11.95 -7.84
C THR A 190 -6.06 -12.11 -6.35
N PHE A 191 -7.00 -11.63 -5.56
CA PHE A 191 -7.14 -11.96 -4.15
C PHE A 191 -8.29 -12.97 -3.99
N GLU A 192 -8.05 -14.01 -3.21
CA GLU A 192 -9.02 -15.06 -2.92
C GLU A 192 -9.43 -14.99 -1.45
N PRO A 193 -10.74 -14.89 -1.13
CA PRO A 193 -11.21 -14.97 0.25
C PRO A 193 -10.99 -16.37 0.80
N LYS A 194 -11.16 -16.54 2.12
CA LYS A 194 -11.25 -17.88 2.68
C LYS A 194 -12.51 -18.58 2.17
N VAL A 195 -12.32 -19.50 1.24
CA VAL A 195 -13.42 -20.23 0.58
C VAL A 195 -13.91 -21.38 1.45
N GLU A 196 -15.23 -21.48 1.60
CA GLU A 196 -15.91 -22.61 2.26
C GLU A 196 -16.61 -23.49 1.22
N PRO A 197 -16.58 -24.82 1.36
CA PRO A 197 -17.22 -25.72 0.41
C PRO A 197 -18.71 -25.42 0.20
N GLY A 198 -19.13 -25.33 -1.07
CA GLY A 198 -20.53 -25.12 -1.45
C GLY A 198 -21.02 -23.67 -1.34
N LYS A 199 -20.18 -22.74 -0.90
CA LYS A 199 -20.53 -21.31 -0.90
C LYS A 199 -20.04 -20.61 -2.17
N THR A 200 -20.77 -19.58 -2.60
CA THR A 200 -20.36 -18.65 -3.67
C THR A 200 -20.16 -17.26 -3.08
N TYR A 201 -19.28 -16.47 -3.71
CA TYR A 201 -18.80 -15.19 -3.20
C TYR A 201 -18.94 -14.08 -4.25
N PRO A 202 -19.14 -12.84 -3.85
CA PRO A 202 -19.04 -11.70 -4.76
C PRO A 202 -17.68 -11.61 -5.43
N LEU A 203 -17.64 -10.96 -6.57
CA LEU A 203 -16.40 -10.54 -7.24
C LEU A 203 -16.36 -9.02 -7.34
N VAL A 204 -15.28 -8.40 -6.87
CA VAL A 204 -14.98 -6.99 -7.09
C VAL A 204 -13.88 -6.86 -8.15
N VAL A 205 -14.18 -6.11 -9.20
CA VAL A 205 -13.23 -5.77 -10.27
C VAL A 205 -12.76 -4.34 -10.04
N PHE A 206 -11.46 -4.14 -9.85
CA PHE A 206 -10.89 -2.80 -9.68
C PHE A 206 -10.12 -2.36 -10.91
N LEU A 207 -10.48 -1.20 -11.49
CA LEU A 207 -9.79 -0.58 -12.62
C LEU A 207 -9.00 0.65 -12.14
N HIS A 208 -7.70 0.59 -12.32
CA HIS A 208 -6.76 1.63 -11.90
C HIS A 208 -6.80 2.86 -12.83
N GLY A 209 -6.21 3.96 -12.37
CA GLY A 209 -6.01 5.18 -13.14
C GLY A 209 -4.83 5.12 -14.12
N ASN A 210 -4.53 6.25 -14.74
CA ASN A 210 -3.47 6.32 -15.75
C ASN A 210 -2.07 6.06 -15.18
N GLY A 211 -1.84 6.46 -13.93
CA GLY A 211 -0.53 6.37 -13.28
C GLY A 211 -0.10 4.95 -12.89
N GLU A 212 -0.99 3.98 -12.93
CA GLU A 212 -0.76 2.61 -12.47
C GLU A 212 -0.54 1.61 -13.60
N ARG A 213 -0.35 2.10 -14.84
CA ARG A 213 -0.02 1.25 -15.99
C ARG A 213 1.31 0.53 -15.80
N GLY A 214 1.40 -0.71 -16.32
CA GLY A 214 2.62 -1.52 -16.21
C GLY A 214 2.44 -2.92 -16.78
N ASP A 215 3.54 -3.68 -16.83
CA ASP A 215 3.57 -5.01 -17.41
C ASP A 215 3.49 -6.11 -16.32
N GLY A 216 2.52 -5.99 -15.41
CA GLY A 216 2.37 -6.91 -14.29
C GLY A 216 3.43 -6.70 -13.21
N ASN A 217 3.86 -5.46 -13.00
CA ASN A 217 4.80 -5.07 -11.95
C ASN A 217 4.11 -4.78 -10.60
N GLY A 218 2.75 -4.81 -10.55
CA GLY A 218 1.97 -4.65 -9.34
C GLY A 218 1.78 -3.20 -8.88
N VAL A 219 2.24 -2.20 -9.63
CA VAL A 219 2.08 -0.80 -9.22
C VAL A 219 0.61 -0.40 -9.06
N ASN A 220 -0.32 -1.09 -9.74
CA ASN A 220 -1.77 -0.91 -9.59
C ASN A 220 -2.33 -1.39 -8.23
N LEU A 221 -1.57 -2.18 -7.47
CA LEU A 221 -1.87 -2.52 -6.08
C LEU A 221 -1.22 -1.56 -5.08
N LEU A 222 -0.16 -0.86 -5.49
CA LEU A 222 0.71 -0.09 -4.62
C LEU A 222 0.43 1.41 -4.63
N ALA A 223 -0.05 1.97 -5.76
CA ALA A 223 -0.10 3.41 -5.94
C ALA A 223 -1.32 4.09 -5.29
N ASN A 224 -2.30 3.32 -4.88
CA ASN A 224 -3.47 3.76 -4.14
C ASN A 224 -4.17 2.57 -3.46
N ALA A 225 -5.13 2.85 -2.58
CA ALA A 225 -5.86 1.82 -1.86
C ALA A 225 -6.96 1.11 -2.68
N GLY A 226 -7.10 1.40 -3.98
CA GLY A 226 -8.25 0.96 -4.78
C GLY A 226 -8.51 -0.53 -4.82
N ALA A 227 -7.47 -1.35 -5.02
CA ALA A 227 -7.61 -2.81 -4.99
C ALA A 227 -7.59 -3.37 -3.56
N VAL A 228 -6.65 -2.89 -2.73
CA VAL A 228 -6.40 -3.46 -1.39
C VAL A 228 -7.52 -3.18 -0.39
N THR A 229 -8.33 -2.13 -0.60
CA THR A 229 -9.52 -1.85 0.22
C THR A 229 -10.43 -3.08 0.31
N TRP A 230 -10.71 -3.73 -0.80
CA TRP A 230 -11.62 -4.89 -0.88
C TRP A 230 -11.03 -6.17 -0.29
N ALA A 231 -9.70 -6.27 -0.27
CA ALA A 231 -8.95 -7.39 0.30
C ALA A 231 -8.56 -7.17 1.77
N SER A 232 -8.87 -6.01 2.34
CA SER A 232 -8.52 -5.70 3.73
C SER A 232 -9.21 -6.67 4.72
N PRO A 233 -8.57 -7.03 5.83
CA PRO A 233 -9.17 -7.94 6.83
C PRO A 233 -10.53 -7.44 7.33
N GLU A 234 -10.71 -6.13 7.46
CA GLU A 234 -11.97 -5.53 7.88
C GLU A 234 -13.09 -5.79 6.87
N GLN A 235 -12.83 -5.54 5.57
CA GLN A 235 -13.83 -5.75 4.54
C GLN A 235 -14.09 -7.23 4.30
N GLN A 236 -13.06 -8.05 4.32
CA GLN A 236 -13.21 -9.49 4.18
C GLN A 236 -13.98 -10.17 5.33
N ALA A 237 -13.91 -9.59 6.54
CA ALA A 237 -14.71 -10.08 7.66
C ALA A 237 -16.21 -9.79 7.49
N LYS A 238 -16.58 -8.67 6.84
CA LYS A 238 -17.97 -8.27 6.60
C LYS A 238 -18.51 -8.84 5.28
N HIS A 239 -17.71 -8.73 4.23
CA HIS A 239 -18.06 -9.03 2.84
C HIS A 239 -16.97 -9.89 2.19
N PRO A 240 -16.83 -11.18 2.59
CA PRO A 240 -15.85 -12.05 1.95
C PRO A 240 -16.09 -12.09 0.44
N SER A 241 -15.08 -11.66 -0.34
CA SER A 241 -15.21 -11.49 -1.79
C SER A 241 -13.89 -11.75 -2.50
N PHE A 242 -13.96 -12.25 -3.72
CA PHE A 242 -12.83 -12.25 -4.65
C PHE A 242 -12.56 -10.84 -5.13
N VAL A 243 -11.28 -10.52 -5.37
CA VAL A 243 -10.90 -9.25 -5.99
C VAL A 243 -10.02 -9.54 -7.19
N ILE A 244 -10.31 -8.94 -8.34
CA ILE A 244 -9.39 -8.90 -9.46
C ILE A 244 -9.02 -7.46 -9.79
N ALA A 245 -7.72 -7.24 -10.00
CA ALA A 245 -7.14 -5.95 -10.36
C ALA A 245 -6.30 -6.12 -11.64
N PRO A 246 -6.90 -6.00 -12.83
CA PRO A 246 -6.15 -6.00 -14.08
C PRO A 246 -5.23 -4.78 -14.15
N GLN A 247 -4.08 -4.94 -14.83
CA GLN A 247 -3.13 -3.87 -15.06
C GLN A 247 -2.99 -3.62 -16.57
N SER A 248 -3.35 -2.42 -17.00
CA SER A 248 -3.18 -2.01 -18.39
C SER A 248 -1.70 -1.83 -18.71
N PRO A 249 -1.19 -2.35 -19.84
CA PRO A 249 0.19 -2.12 -20.25
C PRO A 249 0.48 -0.64 -20.51
N ILE A 250 1.76 -0.27 -20.44
CA ILE A 250 2.23 1.05 -20.86
C ILE A 250 2.19 1.08 -22.38
N ASP A 251 1.22 1.78 -22.91
CA ASP A 251 1.02 1.93 -24.35
C ASP A 251 0.77 3.41 -24.63
N LEU A 252 1.58 3.99 -25.51
CA LEU A 252 1.49 5.40 -25.87
C LEU A 252 0.50 5.67 -27.01
N GLU A 253 0.07 4.63 -27.72
CA GLU A 253 -0.87 4.76 -28.84
C GLU A 253 -2.33 4.88 -28.36
N HIS A 254 -2.66 4.25 -27.20
CA HIS A 254 -4.00 4.27 -26.63
C HIS A 254 -4.10 5.27 -25.48
N LYS A 255 -4.87 6.34 -25.69
CA LYS A 255 -5.05 7.42 -24.69
C LYS A 255 -6.00 7.03 -23.55
N PHE A 256 -6.94 6.10 -23.80
CA PHE A 256 -8.04 5.77 -22.88
C PHE A 256 -8.00 4.30 -22.49
N ILE A 257 -7.09 4.02 -21.59
CA ILE A 257 -6.59 2.68 -21.28
C ILE A 257 -7.64 1.60 -21.01
N TRP A 258 -8.82 1.95 -20.52
CA TRP A 258 -9.87 0.98 -20.20
C TRP A 258 -11.12 1.10 -21.07
N ALA A 259 -11.29 2.21 -21.78
CA ALA A 259 -12.43 2.43 -22.66
C ALA A 259 -12.16 2.01 -24.11
N ASP A 260 -10.87 1.94 -24.50
CA ASP A 260 -10.45 1.52 -25.84
C ASP A 260 -10.46 0.01 -25.99
N GLU A 261 -10.79 -0.46 -27.19
CA GLU A 261 -10.57 -1.85 -27.56
C GLU A 261 -9.07 -2.10 -27.90
N PRO A 262 -8.51 -3.27 -27.64
CA PRO A 262 -9.21 -4.47 -27.16
C PRO A 262 -9.28 -4.58 -25.62
N ARG A 263 -8.86 -3.58 -24.85
CA ARG A 263 -8.79 -3.65 -23.38
C ARG A 263 -10.13 -3.77 -22.72
N ASN A 264 -11.12 -3.02 -23.22
CA ASN A 264 -12.47 -3.04 -22.66
C ASN A 264 -13.09 -4.45 -22.76
N SER A 265 -13.05 -5.05 -23.94
CA SER A 265 -13.53 -6.43 -24.14
C SER A 265 -12.71 -7.46 -23.36
N ALA A 266 -11.37 -7.27 -23.25
CA ALA A 266 -10.52 -8.18 -22.51
C ALA A 266 -10.85 -8.20 -21.00
N VAL A 267 -11.21 -7.07 -20.41
CA VAL A 267 -11.68 -7.03 -19.01
C VAL A 267 -12.99 -7.81 -18.86
N ALA A 268 -13.96 -7.61 -19.75
CA ALA A 268 -15.22 -8.34 -19.69
C ALA A 268 -15.03 -9.86 -19.84
N ASP A 269 -14.15 -10.28 -20.74
CA ASP A 269 -13.80 -11.69 -20.95
C ASP A 269 -13.07 -12.28 -19.73
N LEU A 270 -12.12 -11.54 -19.14
CA LEU A 270 -11.44 -11.92 -17.90
C LEU A 270 -12.44 -12.13 -16.75
N VAL A 271 -13.42 -11.23 -16.59
CA VAL A 271 -14.46 -11.37 -15.54
C VAL A 271 -15.28 -12.64 -15.77
N ARG A 272 -15.70 -12.92 -17.00
CA ARG A 272 -16.44 -14.15 -17.35
C ARG A 272 -15.61 -15.40 -17.06
N GLU A 273 -14.32 -15.42 -17.45
CA GLU A 273 -13.42 -16.55 -17.17
C GLU A 273 -13.22 -16.73 -15.65
N THR A 274 -13.04 -15.64 -14.91
CA THR A 274 -12.91 -15.67 -13.43
C THR A 274 -14.16 -16.29 -12.80
N ALA A 275 -15.34 -15.93 -13.28
CA ALA A 275 -16.61 -16.46 -12.78
C ALA A 275 -16.79 -17.97 -13.08
N LEU A 276 -16.13 -18.49 -14.11
CA LEU A 276 -16.11 -19.93 -14.42
C LEU A 276 -15.06 -20.70 -13.60
N LYS A 277 -13.95 -20.03 -13.26
CA LYS A 277 -12.81 -20.66 -12.56
C LYS A 277 -13.01 -20.76 -11.06
N TYR A 278 -13.66 -19.77 -10.44
CA TYR A 278 -13.83 -19.63 -9.00
C TYR A 278 -15.29 -19.71 -8.60
N PRO A 279 -15.63 -19.99 -7.34
CA PRO A 279 -17.00 -20.05 -6.84
C PRO A 279 -17.62 -18.65 -6.71
N ILE A 280 -17.76 -17.95 -7.83
CA ILE A 280 -18.32 -16.62 -7.90
C ILE A 280 -19.85 -16.68 -7.95
N ASP A 281 -20.51 -15.83 -7.15
CA ASP A 281 -21.92 -15.52 -7.34
C ASP A 281 -22.08 -14.56 -8.52
N THR A 282 -22.47 -15.08 -9.67
CA THR A 282 -22.59 -14.30 -10.91
C THR A 282 -23.65 -13.19 -10.84
N ASN A 283 -24.52 -13.19 -9.82
CA ASN A 283 -25.45 -12.10 -9.54
C ASN A 283 -24.82 -10.97 -8.71
N ARG A 284 -23.61 -11.16 -8.20
CA ARG A 284 -22.91 -10.18 -7.35
C ARG A 284 -21.50 -9.91 -7.87
N ILE A 285 -21.40 -9.43 -9.08
CA ILE A 285 -20.15 -8.96 -9.71
C ILE A 285 -20.19 -7.45 -9.76
N TYR A 286 -19.21 -6.80 -9.17
CA TYR A 286 -19.14 -5.34 -9.05
C TYR A 286 -17.91 -4.80 -9.74
N ILE A 287 -17.99 -3.57 -10.25
CA ILE A 287 -16.88 -2.89 -10.89
C ILE A 287 -16.65 -1.53 -10.24
N VAL A 288 -15.41 -1.27 -9.87
CA VAL A 288 -14.97 -0.01 -9.26
C VAL A 288 -13.79 0.53 -10.05
N GLY A 289 -13.80 1.80 -10.39
CA GLY A 289 -12.70 2.38 -11.14
C GLY A 289 -12.42 3.82 -10.78
N ILE A 290 -11.15 4.22 -10.85
CA ILE A 290 -10.70 5.58 -10.55
C ILE A 290 -10.13 6.25 -11.80
N SER A 291 -10.38 7.54 -12.00
CA SER A 291 -9.83 8.32 -13.12
C SER A 291 -10.06 7.63 -14.47
N GLN A 292 -9.03 7.20 -15.19
CA GLN A 292 -9.15 6.38 -16.40
C GLN A 292 -9.92 5.07 -16.16
N GLY A 293 -9.77 4.46 -14.96
CA GLY A 293 -10.55 3.29 -14.57
C GLY A 293 -12.02 3.57 -14.43
N ALA A 294 -12.41 4.77 -13.99
CA ALA A 294 -13.81 5.18 -13.92
C ALA A 294 -14.44 5.26 -15.32
N MET A 295 -13.69 5.75 -16.31
CA MET A 295 -14.15 5.76 -17.70
C MET A 295 -14.35 4.33 -18.22
N GLY A 296 -13.43 3.42 -17.90
CA GLY A 296 -13.61 1.99 -18.18
C GLY A 296 -14.82 1.39 -17.48
N THR A 297 -15.08 1.80 -16.24
CA THR A 297 -16.27 1.38 -15.47
C THR A 297 -17.57 1.79 -16.18
N TRP A 298 -17.73 3.05 -16.56
CA TRP A 298 -18.89 3.50 -17.33
C TRP A 298 -19.08 2.69 -18.61
N ARG A 299 -17.98 2.49 -19.37
CA ARG A 299 -18.03 1.76 -20.64
C ARG A 299 -18.38 0.29 -20.50
N LEU A 300 -17.82 -0.38 -19.47
CA LEU A 300 -18.12 -1.79 -19.20
C LEU A 300 -19.55 -2.00 -18.72
N LEU A 301 -20.08 -1.11 -17.88
CA LEU A 301 -21.48 -1.14 -17.47
C LEU A 301 -22.41 -0.99 -18.66
N GLU A 302 -22.12 -0.06 -19.57
CA GLU A 302 -22.90 0.17 -20.78
C GLU A 302 -22.92 -1.04 -21.72
N LYS A 303 -21.75 -1.66 -21.94
CA LYS A 303 -21.61 -2.75 -22.92
C LYS A 303 -21.97 -4.12 -22.39
N ASN A 304 -22.02 -4.31 -21.07
CA ASN A 304 -22.15 -5.62 -20.43
C ASN A 304 -23.20 -5.62 -19.32
N LEU A 305 -24.45 -5.30 -19.69
CA LEU A 305 -25.59 -5.22 -18.75
C LEU A 305 -25.88 -6.55 -18.03
N ASP A 306 -25.49 -7.67 -18.66
CA ASP A 306 -25.61 -9.02 -18.12
C ASP A 306 -24.53 -9.39 -17.10
N LEU A 307 -23.44 -8.61 -17.03
CA LEU A 307 -22.24 -9.00 -16.28
C LEU A 307 -22.20 -8.41 -14.88
N PHE A 308 -22.44 -7.11 -14.74
CA PHE A 308 -22.26 -6.39 -13.49
C PHE A 308 -23.56 -6.11 -12.77
N ALA A 309 -23.60 -6.33 -11.46
CA ALA A 309 -24.73 -5.97 -10.59
C ALA A 309 -24.73 -4.48 -10.22
N ALA A 310 -23.56 -3.86 -10.14
CA ALA A 310 -23.40 -2.44 -9.84
C ALA A 310 -22.02 -1.93 -10.23
N GLY A 311 -21.86 -0.60 -10.30
CA GLY A 311 -20.56 0.03 -10.53
C GLY A 311 -20.34 1.31 -9.74
N VAL A 312 -19.05 1.57 -9.45
CA VAL A 312 -18.60 2.76 -8.71
C VAL A 312 -17.52 3.48 -9.51
N PRO A 313 -17.89 4.38 -10.44
CA PRO A 313 -16.93 5.23 -11.13
C PRO A 313 -16.57 6.46 -10.28
N ILE A 314 -15.24 6.73 -10.13
CA ILE A 314 -14.72 7.80 -9.27
C ILE A 314 -13.78 8.70 -10.08
N ALA A 315 -14.04 10.02 -10.11
CA ALA A 315 -13.21 11.06 -10.73
C ALA A 315 -12.85 10.80 -12.21
N GLY A 316 -13.78 10.32 -13.02
CA GLY A 316 -13.50 9.97 -14.41
C GLY A 316 -14.42 10.59 -15.44
N LEU A 317 -14.04 10.45 -16.71
CA LEU A 317 -14.90 10.76 -17.85
C LEU A 317 -16.04 9.74 -17.92
N THR A 318 -17.18 10.18 -18.40
CA THR A 318 -18.40 9.35 -18.43
C THR A 318 -18.62 8.63 -19.75
N ASN A 319 -18.01 9.12 -20.84
CA ASN A 319 -18.10 8.50 -22.15
C ASN A 319 -16.86 8.76 -23.00
N TYR A 320 -16.74 8.02 -24.10
CA TYR A 320 -15.60 8.10 -25.02
C TYR A 320 -15.61 9.41 -25.83
N GLU A 321 -16.77 9.92 -26.20
CA GLU A 321 -16.93 11.16 -26.96
C GLU A 321 -16.38 12.34 -26.15
N LYS A 322 -16.61 12.37 -24.84
CA LYS A 322 -16.03 13.38 -23.94
C LYS A 322 -14.51 13.25 -23.80
N ALA A 323 -13.97 12.08 -23.99
CA ALA A 323 -12.54 11.86 -24.00
C ALA A 323 -11.84 12.48 -25.22
N VAL A 324 -12.52 12.47 -26.36
CA VAL A 324 -12.07 13.12 -27.62
C VAL A 324 -12.41 14.61 -27.61
N ASN A 325 -13.59 14.97 -27.13
CA ASN A 325 -14.06 16.34 -26.99
C ASN A 325 -14.76 16.51 -25.63
N MET A 326 -14.05 17.09 -24.66
CA MET A 326 -14.56 17.27 -23.29
C MET A 326 -15.87 18.10 -23.21
N TYR A 327 -16.21 18.82 -24.27
CA TYR A 327 -17.44 19.59 -24.40
C TYR A 327 -18.57 18.83 -25.13
N ALA A 328 -18.33 17.59 -25.55
CA ALA A 328 -19.35 16.78 -26.15
C ALA A 328 -20.54 16.63 -25.19
N PRO A 329 -21.80 16.78 -25.66
CA PRO A 329 -22.95 16.52 -24.83
C PRO A 329 -23.02 15.03 -24.44
N VAL A 330 -23.76 14.75 -23.36
CA VAL A 330 -24.08 13.36 -23.01
C VAL A 330 -24.96 12.76 -24.12
N ASP A 331 -24.52 11.62 -24.68
CA ASP A 331 -25.31 10.92 -25.68
C ASP A 331 -26.54 10.27 -25.00
N PRO A 332 -27.76 10.57 -25.50
CA PRO A 332 -28.97 9.94 -24.98
C PRO A 332 -28.98 8.42 -25.05
N ALA A 333 -28.23 7.81 -25.99
CA ALA A 333 -28.12 6.35 -26.10
C ALA A 333 -27.43 5.73 -24.90
N HIS A 334 -26.37 6.37 -24.37
CA HIS A 334 -25.70 5.94 -23.14
C HIS A 334 -26.61 6.03 -21.92
N VAL A 335 -27.40 7.10 -21.85
CA VAL A 335 -28.36 7.33 -20.77
C VAL A 335 -29.44 6.25 -20.75
N GLU A 336 -30.01 5.93 -21.92
CA GLU A 336 -31.04 4.90 -22.06
C GLU A 336 -30.60 3.54 -21.55
N VAL A 337 -29.32 3.19 -21.79
CA VAL A 337 -28.71 1.94 -21.32
C VAL A 337 -28.47 1.96 -19.82
N LEU A 338 -27.92 3.06 -19.31
CA LEU A 338 -27.41 3.14 -17.91
C LEU A 338 -28.50 3.47 -16.88
N LYS A 339 -29.68 3.96 -17.30
CA LYS A 339 -30.74 4.41 -16.37
C LYS A 339 -31.25 3.31 -15.42
N ASN A 340 -31.09 2.04 -15.79
CA ASN A 340 -31.51 0.89 -14.99
C ASN A 340 -30.34 0.15 -14.31
N VAL A 341 -29.13 0.69 -14.39
CA VAL A 341 -27.95 0.09 -13.78
C VAL A 341 -27.72 0.74 -12.41
N PRO A 342 -27.53 -0.02 -11.31
CA PRO A 342 -27.11 0.52 -10.03
C PRO A 342 -25.71 1.14 -10.12
N ILE A 343 -25.60 2.45 -9.92
CA ILE A 343 -24.36 3.21 -10.02
C ILE A 343 -24.24 4.16 -8.84
N TRP A 344 -23.05 4.22 -8.21
CA TRP A 344 -22.73 5.30 -7.29
C TRP A 344 -21.47 6.03 -7.77
N ALA A 345 -21.67 7.19 -8.37
CA ALA A 345 -20.60 8.01 -8.90
C ALA A 345 -20.05 8.98 -7.84
N PHE A 346 -18.74 9.23 -7.89
CA PHE A 346 -18.05 10.17 -6.99
C PHE A 346 -17.20 11.14 -7.80
N HIS A 347 -17.17 12.41 -7.39
CA HIS A 347 -16.31 13.44 -7.93
C HIS A 347 -16.07 14.55 -6.91
N ALA A 348 -15.02 15.35 -7.07
CA ALA A 348 -14.85 16.59 -6.30
C ALA A 348 -15.11 17.81 -7.19
N ALA A 349 -15.76 18.83 -6.64
CA ALA A 349 -16.16 20.03 -7.36
C ALA A 349 -14.98 20.85 -7.92
N ASP A 350 -13.80 20.68 -7.35
CA ASP A 350 -12.54 21.35 -7.75
C ASP A 350 -11.54 20.42 -8.45
N ASP A 351 -12.00 19.31 -9.02
CA ASP A 351 -11.13 18.45 -9.86
C ASP A 351 -10.75 19.20 -11.14
N THR A 352 -9.46 19.56 -11.24
CA THR A 352 -8.88 20.26 -12.39
C THR A 352 -8.27 19.31 -13.41
N THR A 353 -8.15 18.03 -13.10
CA THR A 353 -7.63 16.99 -14.01
C THR A 353 -8.73 16.41 -14.89
N VAL A 354 -9.85 16.06 -14.27
CA VAL A 354 -11.06 15.62 -14.96
C VAL A 354 -12.22 16.45 -14.45
N SER A 355 -12.82 17.26 -15.35
CA SER A 355 -13.90 18.17 -14.94
C SER A 355 -15.08 17.41 -14.30
N PRO A 356 -15.57 17.84 -13.11
CA PRO A 356 -16.71 17.22 -12.45
C PRO A 356 -18.01 17.34 -13.25
N LYS A 357 -18.08 18.25 -14.20
CA LYS A 357 -19.20 18.36 -15.15
C LYS A 357 -19.50 17.05 -15.87
N ASN A 358 -18.48 16.22 -16.11
CA ASN A 358 -18.69 14.90 -16.71
C ASN A 358 -19.67 14.05 -15.90
N SER A 359 -19.41 13.91 -14.60
CA SER A 359 -20.30 13.16 -13.71
C SER A 359 -21.62 13.88 -13.49
N GLN A 360 -21.60 15.19 -13.25
CA GLN A 360 -22.80 16.00 -13.03
C GLN A 360 -23.80 15.88 -14.20
N GLU A 361 -23.33 16.06 -15.45
CA GLU A 361 -24.16 16.00 -16.63
C GLU A 361 -24.74 14.60 -16.90
N MET A 362 -23.92 13.54 -16.74
CA MET A 362 -24.37 12.16 -16.90
C MET A 362 -25.44 11.79 -15.85
N VAL A 363 -25.17 12.11 -14.58
CA VAL A 363 -26.13 11.86 -13.49
C VAL A 363 -27.43 12.61 -13.70
N ALA A 364 -27.35 13.90 -14.08
CA ALA A 364 -28.54 14.71 -14.38
C ALA A 364 -29.34 14.12 -15.55
N ALA A 365 -28.68 13.70 -16.63
CA ALA A 365 -29.33 13.10 -17.80
C ALA A 365 -30.00 11.76 -17.45
N ILE A 366 -29.36 10.90 -16.65
CA ILE A 366 -29.96 9.63 -16.19
C ILE A 366 -31.20 9.90 -15.33
N LYS A 367 -31.12 10.84 -14.39
CA LYS A 367 -32.25 11.21 -13.53
C LYS A 367 -33.43 11.82 -14.33
N ALA A 368 -33.12 12.61 -15.36
CA ALA A 368 -34.14 13.19 -16.25
C ALA A 368 -34.91 12.12 -17.04
N GLN A 369 -34.36 10.93 -17.24
CA GLN A 369 -35.01 9.77 -17.84
C GLN A 369 -35.60 8.78 -16.82
N ASN A 370 -35.90 9.25 -15.60
CA ASN A 370 -36.41 8.44 -14.49
C ASN A 370 -35.45 7.31 -14.02
N GLY A 371 -34.12 7.43 -14.22
CA GLY A 371 -33.13 6.56 -13.70
C GLY A 371 -32.95 6.78 -12.19
N ASN A 372 -33.54 5.88 -11.36
CA ASN A 372 -33.58 6.03 -9.90
C ASN A 372 -32.51 5.22 -9.17
N LEU A 373 -31.70 4.48 -9.91
CA LEU A 373 -30.64 3.60 -9.34
C LEU A 373 -29.26 4.28 -9.30
N ILE A 374 -29.19 5.58 -9.71
CA ILE A 374 -27.95 6.34 -9.68
C ILE A 374 -27.84 7.20 -8.44
N HIS A 375 -26.73 7.02 -7.70
CA HIS A 375 -26.29 7.88 -6.62
C HIS A 375 -25.12 8.75 -7.09
N PHE A 376 -25.01 9.95 -6.54
CA PHE A 376 -23.88 10.84 -6.80
C PHE A 376 -23.46 11.55 -5.54
N THR A 377 -22.19 11.41 -5.21
CA THR A 377 -21.54 12.15 -4.13
C THR A 377 -20.53 13.11 -4.74
N GLU A 378 -20.78 14.39 -4.60
CA GLU A 378 -19.86 15.45 -4.97
C GLU A 378 -19.22 16.02 -3.71
N TYR A 379 -17.90 15.93 -3.62
CA TYR A 379 -17.16 16.54 -2.52
C TYR A 379 -16.96 18.03 -2.79
N GLU A 380 -17.15 18.85 -1.77
CA GLU A 380 -16.96 20.29 -1.84
C GLU A 380 -15.51 20.65 -2.21
N ALA A 381 -15.35 21.79 -2.88
CA ALA A 381 -14.06 22.31 -3.28
C ALA A 381 -13.13 22.52 -2.06
N GLY A 382 -11.88 22.11 -2.21
CA GLY A 382 -10.84 22.30 -1.18
C GLY A 382 -10.80 21.23 -0.07
N ILE A 383 -11.77 20.31 -0.01
CA ILE A 383 -11.79 19.23 0.99
C ILE A 383 -10.78 18.15 0.65
N ILE A 384 -10.66 17.78 -0.60
CA ILE A 384 -9.76 16.70 -1.03
C ILE A 384 -8.33 17.22 -1.17
N LYS A 385 -7.38 16.51 -0.57
CA LYS A 385 -5.94 16.85 -0.63
C LYS A 385 -5.15 15.69 -1.23
N PRO A 386 -4.07 15.97 -1.99
CA PRO A 386 -3.54 17.29 -2.36
C PRO A 386 -4.32 18.02 -3.46
N THR A 387 -5.24 17.35 -4.15
CA THR A 387 -6.06 17.92 -5.25
C THR A 387 -7.42 17.21 -5.31
N GLY A 388 -8.46 17.89 -5.81
CA GLY A 388 -9.80 17.33 -5.99
C GLY A 388 -9.84 16.05 -6.81
N HIS A 389 -8.87 15.85 -7.71
CA HIS A 389 -8.78 14.61 -8.50
C HIS A 389 -8.66 13.34 -7.63
N PHE A 390 -8.09 13.43 -6.43
CA PHE A 390 -7.97 12.28 -5.51
C PHE A 390 -9.24 11.96 -4.72
N SER A 391 -10.41 12.26 -5.27
CA SER A 391 -11.71 11.96 -4.62
C SER A 391 -11.94 10.47 -4.34
N TRP A 392 -11.14 9.56 -4.92
CA TRP A 392 -11.15 8.15 -4.55
C TRP A 392 -10.67 7.88 -3.12
N VAL A 393 -9.88 8.79 -2.53
CA VAL A 393 -9.42 8.63 -1.15
C VAL A 393 -10.60 8.52 -0.18
N PRO A 394 -11.50 9.51 -0.07
CA PRO A 394 -12.68 9.37 0.79
C PRO A 394 -13.75 8.44 0.21
N ALA A 395 -13.86 8.29 -1.12
CA ALA A 395 -14.86 7.42 -1.73
C ALA A 395 -14.64 5.95 -1.35
N LEU A 396 -13.39 5.46 -1.38
CA LEU A 396 -13.05 4.09 -1.01
C LEU A 396 -13.13 3.82 0.50
N GLN A 397 -13.24 4.86 1.33
CA GLN A 397 -13.45 4.80 2.78
C GLN A 397 -14.92 4.97 3.16
N ASN A 398 -15.79 5.27 2.20
CA ASN A 398 -17.22 5.50 2.44
C ASN A 398 -17.94 4.18 2.72
N GLN A 399 -18.24 3.93 4.00
CA GLN A 399 -18.90 2.69 4.44
C GLN A 399 -20.31 2.55 3.86
N ASP A 400 -21.07 3.65 3.70
CA ASP A 400 -22.39 3.59 3.12
C ASP A 400 -22.36 3.12 1.65
N MET A 401 -21.34 3.57 0.90
CA MET A 401 -21.11 3.10 -0.47
C MET A 401 -20.74 1.62 -0.50
N ILE A 402 -19.87 1.18 0.40
CA ILE A 402 -19.42 -0.23 0.47
C ILE A 402 -20.62 -1.13 0.79
N GLU A 403 -21.40 -0.82 1.82
CA GLU A 403 -22.60 -1.58 2.19
C GLU A 403 -23.64 -1.58 1.05
N TRP A 404 -23.85 -0.42 0.43
CA TRP A 404 -24.74 -0.30 -0.73
C TRP A 404 -24.28 -1.19 -1.89
N LEU A 405 -22.98 -1.21 -2.20
CA LEU A 405 -22.43 -2.00 -3.31
C LEU A 405 -22.68 -3.50 -3.09
N PHE A 406 -22.35 -4.02 -1.91
CA PHE A 406 -22.56 -5.43 -1.60
C PHE A 406 -24.03 -5.85 -1.45
N ALA A 407 -24.93 -4.89 -1.27
CA ALA A 407 -26.39 -5.14 -1.27
C ALA A 407 -26.98 -5.33 -2.68
N GLN A 408 -26.25 -4.89 -3.75
CA GLN A 408 -26.77 -4.98 -5.12
C GLN A 408 -26.70 -6.40 -5.67
N LYS A 409 -27.72 -6.79 -6.42
CA LYS A 409 -27.84 -8.09 -7.13
C LYS A 409 -28.53 -7.86 -8.47
N LYS A 410 -28.14 -8.64 -9.48
CA LYS A 410 -28.87 -8.73 -10.75
C LYS A 410 -30.20 -9.45 -10.57
#